data_c39c0a2fe93a24772032a574d79b6920
#
_entry.id   c39c0a2fe93a24772032a574d79b6920
#
_cell.length_a   1.000
_cell.length_b   1.000
_cell.length_c   1.000
_cell.angle_alpha   90.00
_cell.angle_beta   90.00
_cell.angle_gamma   90.00
#
_symmetry.space_group_name_H-M   'P 1'
#
loop_
_entity.id
_entity.type
_entity.pdbx_description
1 polymer ?
#
loop_
_entity_poly.entity_id
_entity_poly.type
_entity_poly.pdbx_seq_one_letter_code
_entity_poly.pdbx_strand_id
1 'polypeptide(L)'
;MLFGLSWDADHGPWLFAWSILPILLRGLLVTLQATIAGFAIAAVLGLLFAMLKAAPWRLVAWPARLISEFLRDTPLLVQLFFLYYVLPDFGIVLPAFLTGALALGLQYSAYLSEVYRAGLQAVSLGQTQAALALGLRPIAGFRYVILPQALKRILPALGNYLISISKDVPLLGVVAILELLNVARIIGDRTYDYFTPLTMAGLIYLILSLACAALVRCLEQRPQPPRS
;
A
#
# COMPACT_ATOMS: atom_id res chain seq x y z
N MET A 1 -28.28 11.42 -1.54
CA MET A 1 -28.00 10.08 -2.13
C MET A 1 -26.51 9.99 -2.47
N LEU A 2 -25.87 8.89 -2.10
CA LEU A 2 -24.50 8.55 -2.49
C LEU A 2 -24.55 7.15 -3.13
N PHE A 3 -23.85 6.94 -4.26
CA PHE A 3 -23.91 5.70 -5.05
C PHE A 3 -25.34 5.24 -5.43
N GLY A 4 -26.30 6.16 -5.53
CA GLY A 4 -27.70 5.84 -5.79
C GLY A 4 -28.48 5.29 -4.58
N LEU A 5 -27.88 5.30 -3.38
CA LEU A 5 -28.52 4.88 -2.12
C LEU A 5 -28.92 6.09 -1.28
N SER A 6 -30.07 6.00 -0.61
CA SER A 6 -30.56 6.95 0.39
C SER A 6 -30.32 6.38 1.79
N TRP A 7 -30.29 7.25 2.78
CA TRP A 7 -30.23 6.89 4.20
C TRP A 7 -31.42 7.52 4.92
N ASP A 8 -31.76 6.95 6.04
CA ASP A 8 -32.84 7.42 6.91
C ASP A 8 -32.22 7.92 8.24
N ALA A 9 -32.28 9.22 8.48
CA ALA A 9 -31.74 9.84 9.67
C ALA A 9 -32.79 10.01 10.79
N ASP A 10 -34.08 9.80 10.49
CA ASP A 10 -35.17 10.26 11.37
C ASP A 10 -35.62 9.20 12.39
N HIS A 11 -35.19 7.94 12.26
CA HIS A 11 -35.71 6.81 13.02
C HIS A 11 -34.78 6.28 14.14
N GLY A 12 -33.87 7.10 14.65
CA GLY A 12 -32.96 6.76 15.75
C GLY A 12 -31.61 6.15 15.31
N PRO A 13 -30.60 6.12 16.21
CA PRO A 13 -29.21 5.87 15.84
C PRO A 13 -28.96 4.47 15.25
N TRP A 14 -29.69 3.45 15.71
CA TRP A 14 -29.54 2.08 15.21
C TRP A 14 -30.08 1.92 13.79
N LEU A 15 -31.27 2.46 13.50
CA LEU A 15 -31.85 2.40 12.14
C LEU A 15 -31.02 3.24 11.17
N PHE A 16 -30.55 4.39 11.62
CA PHE A 16 -29.61 5.23 10.84
C PHE A 16 -28.34 4.44 10.52
N ALA A 17 -27.70 3.80 11.51
CA ALA A 17 -26.49 2.99 11.29
C ALA A 17 -26.73 1.88 10.24
N TRP A 18 -27.86 1.14 10.32
CA TRP A 18 -28.19 0.13 9.32
C TRP A 18 -28.44 0.71 7.93
N SER A 19 -29.06 1.87 7.84
CA SER A 19 -29.36 2.51 6.55
C SER A 19 -28.08 2.98 5.83
N ILE A 20 -27.04 3.42 6.56
CA ILE A 20 -25.78 3.90 5.97
C ILE A 20 -24.78 2.76 5.71
N LEU A 21 -24.94 1.59 6.33
CA LEU A 21 -24.00 0.47 6.19
C LEU A 21 -23.74 0.07 4.73
N PRO A 22 -24.74 -0.11 3.85
CA PRO A 22 -24.48 -0.44 2.45
C PRO A 22 -23.68 0.63 1.71
N ILE A 23 -23.86 1.90 2.10
CA ILE A 23 -23.14 3.03 1.50
C ILE A 23 -21.67 3.02 1.94
N LEU A 24 -21.42 2.78 3.23
CA LEU A 24 -20.06 2.63 3.77
C LEU A 24 -19.33 1.43 3.17
N LEU A 25 -20.02 0.30 2.97
CA LEU A 25 -19.44 -0.88 2.32
C LEU A 25 -19.04 -0.61 0.87
N ARG A 26 -19.77 0.23 0.14
CA ARG A 26 -19.34 0.69 -1.20
C ARG A 26 -18.08 1.58 -1.11
N GLY A 27 -18.00 2.47 -0.13
CA GLY A 27 -16.78 3.23 0.15
C GLY A 27 -15.61 2.30 0.50
N LEU A 28 -15.84 1.25 1.30
CA LEU A 28 -14.85 0.21 1.60
C LEU A 28 -14.33 -0.48 0.32
N LEU A 29 -15.20 -0.79 -0.63
CA LEU A 29 -14.75 -1.37 -1.90
C LEU A 29 -13.80 -0.44 -2.66
N VAL A 30 -14.07 0.86 -2.67
CA VAL A 30 -13.16 1.85 -3.27
C VAL A 30 -11.83 1.90 -2.51
N THR A 31 -11.87 1.85 -1.16
CA THR A 31 -10.67 1.74 -0.32
C THR A 31 -9.83 0.52 -0.69
N LEU A 32 -10.45 -0.64 -0.82
CA LEU A 32 -9.75 -1.88 -1.21
C LEU A 32 -9.17 -1.80 -2.62
N GLN A 33 -9.92 -1.27 -3.58
CA GLN A 33 -9.45 -1.08 -4.95
C GLN A 33 -8.23 -0.14 -5.00
N ALA A 34 -8.29 1.01 -4.31
CA ALA A 34 -7.17 1.95 -4.25
C ALA A 34 -5.94 1.34 -3.54
N THR A 35 -6.17 0.58 -2.47
CA THR A 35 -5.11 -0.16 -1.75
C THR A 35 -4.41 -1.14 -2.67
N ILE A 36 -5.16 -1.99 -3.38
CA ILE A 36 -4.61 -3.02 -4.26
C ILE A 36 -3.89 -2.37 -5.46
N ALA A 37 -4.50 -1.35 -6.08
CA ALA A 37 -3.89 -0.65 -7.21
C ALA A 37 -2.59 0.06 -6.79
N GLY A 38 -2.60 0.82 -5.70
CA GLY A 38 -1.43 1.50 -5.15
C GLY A 38 -0.33 0.50 -4.77
N PHE A 39 -0.70 -0.61 -4.10
CA PHE A 39 0.26 -1.65 -3.73
C PHE A 39 0.87 -2.35 -4.96
N ALA A 40 0.10 -2.66 -5.98
CA ALA A 40 0.60 -3.29 -7.20
C ALA A 40 1.63 -2.37 -7.90
N ILE A 41 1.32 -1.08 -8.02
CA ILE A 41 2.24 -0.08 -8.58
C ILE A 41 3.50 0.01 -7.69
N ALA A 42 3.34 0.11 -6.37
CA ALA A 42 4.44 0.17 -5.41
C ALA A 42 5.34 -1.06 -5.48
N ALA A 43 4.77 -2.25 -5.60
CA ALA A 43 5.52 -3.50 -5.67
C ALA A 43 6.38 -3.58 -6.94
N VAL A 44 5.81 -3.22 -8.09
CA VAL A 44 6.52 -3.24 -9.38
C VAL A 44 7.60 -2.16 -9.41
N LEU A 45 7.26 -0.90 -9.11
CA LEU A 45 8.22 0.21 -9.11
C LEU A 45 9.27 0.06 -8.01
N GLY A 46 8.90 -0.46 -6.84
CA GLY A 46 9.83 -0.74 -5.75
C GLY A 46 10.87 -1.80 -6.12
N LEU A 47 10.44 -2.87 -6.82
CA LEU A 47 11.38 -3.85 -7.35
C LEU A 47 12.32 -3.22 -8.39
N LEU A 48 11.78 -2.40 -9.30
CA LEU A 48 12.58 -1.67 -10.27
C LEU A 48 13.61 -0.76 -9.58
N PHE A 49 13.20 0.05 -8.59
CA PHE A 49 14.13 0.87 -7.81
C PHE A 49 15.18 0.04 -7.08
N ALA A 50 14.81 -1.11 -6.49
CA ALA A 50 15.77 -1.99 -5.83
C ALA A 50 16.84 -2.49 -6.80
N MET A 51 16.45 -2.89 -8.03
CA MET A 51 17.36 -3.33 -9.09
C MET A 51 18.26 -2.19 -9.59
N LEU A 52 17.69 -1.01 -9.87
CA LEU A 52 18.45 0.16 -10.34
C LEU A 52 19.45 0.64 -9.29
N LYS A 53 19.07 0.66 -8.00
CA LYS A 53 19.97 1.02 -6.89
C LYS A 53 21.12 0.02 -6.71
N ALA A 54 20.94 -1.24 -7.08
CA ALA A 54 21.96 -2.29 -7.03
C ALA A 54 22.85 -2.35 -8.28
N ALA A 55 22.53 -1.54 -9.31
CA ALA A 55 23.31 -1.54 -10.55
C ALA A 55 24.78 -1.13 -10.30
N PRO A 56 25.76 -1.76 -10.99
CA PRO A 56 27.19 -1.44 -10.82
C PRO A 56 27.55 -0.05 -11.34
N TRP A 57 26.74 0.49 -12.25
CA TRP A 57 26.98 1.79 -12.87
C TRP A 57 26.42 2.94 -12.01
N ARG A 58 27.30 3.82 -11.52
CA ARG A 58 26.92 4.98 -10.71
C ARG A 58 25.90 5.89 -11.40
N LEU A 59 26.01 6.04 -12.74
CA LEU A 59 25.07 6.84 -13.54
C LEU A 59 23.61 6.33 -13.48
N VAL A 60 23.38 5.06 -13.18
CA VAL A 60 22.05 4.46 -13.02
C VAL A 60 21.65 4.44 -11.54
N ALA A 61 22.56 4.01 -10.68
CA ALA A 61 22.28 3.81 -9.27
C ALA A 61 22.04 5.14 -8.51
N TRP A 62 22.77 6.21 -8.84
CA TRP A 62 22.66 7.48 -8.15
C TRP A 62 21.31 8.20 -8.41
N PRO A 63 20.85 8.38 -9.65
CA PRO A 63 19.51 8.93 -9.89
C PRO A 63 18.38 8.10 -9.26
N ALA A 64 18.48 6.77 -9.32
CA ALA A 64 17.48 5.89 -8.70
C ALA A 64 17.39 6.07 -7.17
N ARG A 65 18.54 6.27 -6.51
CA ARG A 65 18.59 6.59 -5.07
C ARG A 65 17.97 7.95 -4.79
N LEU A 66 18.37 8.99 -5.53
CA LEU A 66 17.88 10.34 -5.35
C LEU A 66 16.35 10.42 -5.53
N ILE A 67 15.81 9.84 -6.60
CA ILE A 67 14.37 9.82 -6.84
C ILE A 67 13.64 9.05 -5.73
N SER A 68 14.16 7.90 -5.33
CA SER A 68 13.56 7.12 -4.25
C SER A 68 13.60 7.83 -2.89
N GLU A 69 14.68 8.55 -2.57
CA GLU A 69 14.77 9.38 -1.37
C GLU A 69 13.80 10.55 -1.44
N PHE A 70 13.73 11.25 -2.57
CA PHE A 70 12.76 12.33 -2.79
C PHE A 70 11.32 11.85 -2.58
N LEU A 71 10.94 10.70 -3.16
CA LEU A 71 9.60 10.13 -2.98
C LEU A 71 9.31 9.76 -1.53
N ARG A 72 10.29 9.25 -0.80
CA ARG A 72 10.13 8.85 0.59
C ARG A 72 10.06 10.03 1.55
N ASP A 73 10.85 11.07 1.28
CA ASP A 73 11.02 12.20 2.20
C ASP A 73 10.01 13.34 1.93
N THR A 74 9.25 13.27 0.81
CA THR A 74 8.12 14.17 0.54
C THR A 74 6.81 13.60 1.08
N PRO A 75 5.93 14.41 1.72
CA PRO A 75 4.64 13.94 2.19
C PRO A 75 3.74 13.43 1.04
N LEU A 76 3.06 12.30 1.25
CA LEU A 76 2.12 11.72 0.28
C LEU A 76 1.07 12.74 -0.21
N LEU A 77 0.55 13.54 0.70
CA LEU A 77 -0.46 14.55 0.37
C LEU A 77 0.08 15.60 -0.62
N VAL A 78 1.35 16.00 -0.49
CA VAL A 78 1.99 16.94 -1.42
C VAL A 78 2.17 16.31 -2.79
N GLN A 79 2.60 15.04 -2.86
CA GLN A 79 2.70 14.30 -4.12
C GLN A 79 1.33 14.15 -4.79
N LEU A 80 0.29 13.86 -4.01
CA LEU A 80 -1.09 13.74 -4.51
C LEU A 80 -1.58 15.07 -5.09
N PHE A 81 -1.37 16.20 -4.39
CA PHE A 81 -1.73 17.51 -4.89
C PHE A 81 -0.97 17.89 -6.15
N PHE A 82 0.32 17.58 -6.22
CA PHE A 82 1.11 17.83 -7.42
C PHE A 82 0.55 17.05 -8.63
N LEU A 83 0.28 15.76 -8.46
CA LEU A 83 -0.25 14.92 -9.52
C LEU A 83 -1.67 15.32 -9.97
N TYR A 84 -2.48 15.85 -9.05
CA TYR A 84 -3.88 16.16 -9.36
C TYR A 84 -4.10 17.59 -9.83
N TYR A 85 -3.40 18.57 -9.25
CA TYR A 85 -3.62 20.00 -9.54
C TYR A 85 -2.53 20.65 -10.40
N VAL A 86 -1.27 20.19 -10.30
CA VAL A 86 -0.16 20.82 -11.01
C VAL A 86 0.15 20.10 -12.32
N LEU A 87 0.05 18.78 -12.37
CA LEU A 87 0.34 18.01 -13.57
C LEU A 87 -0.53 18.37 -14.80
N PRO A 88 -1.82 18.75 -14.64
CA PRO A 88 -2.66 19.25 -15.73
C PRO A 88 -2.11 20.49 -16.43
N ASP A 89 -1.37 21.38 -15.75
CA ASP A 89 -0.75 22.56 -16.35
C ASP A 89 0.32 22.18 -17.39
N PHE A 90 0.85 20.96 -17.29
CA PHE A 90 1.76 20.38 -18.28
C PHE A 90 1.05 19.54 -19.36
N GLY A 91 -0.29 19.62 -19.43
CA GLY A 91 -1.11 18.90 -20.41
C GLY A 91 -1.40 17.44 -20.06
N ILE A 92 -1.04 16.97 -18.84
CA ILE A 92 -1.26 15.58 -18.41
C ILE A 92 -2.40 15.56 -17.39
N VAL A 93 -3.60 15.19 -17.85
CA VAL A 93 -4.80 15.07 -17.01
C VAL A 93 -5.07 13.60 -16.70
N LEU A 94 -5.03 13.25 -15.42
CA LEU A 94 -5.29 11.88 -14.94
C LEU A 94 -6.65 11.81 -14.23
N PRO A 95 -7.40 10.71 -14.39
CA PRO A 95 -8.59 10.46 -13.57
C PRO A 95 -8.23 10.41 -12.08
N ALA A 96 -9.09 10.95 -11.21
CA ALA A 96 -8.82 11.05 -9.76
C ALA A 96 -8.37 9.72 -9.14
N PHE A 97 -9.04 8.60 -9.47
CA PHE A 97 -8.67 7.28 -8.95
C PHE A 97 -7.26 6.86 -9.37
N LEU A 98 -6.90 7.06 -10.64
CA LEU A 98 -5.56 6.74 -11.14
C LEU A 98 -4.50 7.63 -10.49
N THR A 99 -4.79 8.92 -10.31
CA THR A 99 -3.92 9.87 -9.61
C THR A 99 -3.64 9.40 -8.18
N GLY A 100 -4.69 9.01 -7.44
CA GLY A 100 -4.56 8.47 -6.09
C GLY A 100 -3.75 7.18 -6.03
N ALA A 101 -4.03 6.24 -6.94
CA ALA A 101 -3.28 4.98 -7.03
C ALA A 101 -1.80 5.21 -7.38
N LEU A 102 -1.50 6.16 -8.27
CA LEU A 102 -0.14 6.55 -8.62
C LEU A 102 0.58 7.24 -7.45
N ALA A 103 -0.08 8.16 -6.74
CA ALA A 103 0.51 8.82 -5.56
C ALA A 103 0.90 7.78 -4.49
N LEU A 104 -0.02 6.89 -4.12
CA LEU A 104 0.26 5.77 -3.22
C LEU A 104 1.37 4.87 -3.76
N GLY A 105 1.30 4.50 -5.03
CA GLY A 105 2.27 3.63 -5.68
C GLY A 105 3.68 4.22 -5.70
N LEU A 106 3.84 5.48 -6.05
CA LEU A 106 5.12 6.19 -6.07
C LEU A 106 5.72 6.31 -4.67
N GLN A 107 4.96 6.82 -3.72
CA GLN A 107 5.39 6.94 -2.32
C GLN A 107 5.87 5.59 -1.77
N TYR A 108 5.02 4.58 -1.87
CA TYR A 108 5.32 3.27 -1.30
C TYR A 108 6.35 2.47 -2.09
N SER A 109 6.59 2.76 -3.37
CA SER A 109 7.68 2.14 -4.14
C SER A 109 9.05 2.39 -3.53
N ALA A 110 9.28 3.58 -2.98
CA ALA A 110 10.51 3.94 -2.31
C ALA A 110 10.74 3.06 -1.06
N TYR A 111 9.72 2.85 -0.25
CA TYR A 111 9.79 1.97 0.93
C TYR A 111 9.95 0.49 0.53
N LEU A 112 9.18 0.01 -0.44
CA LEU A 112 9.26 -1.38 -0.89
C LEU A 112 10.61 -1.70 -1.53
N SER A 113 11.27 -0.73 -2.17
CA SER A 113 12.62 -0.92 -2.69
C SER A 113 13.63 -1.27 -1.58
N GLU A 114 13.49 -0.67 -0.39
CA GLU A 114 14.33 -1.00 0.76
C GLU A 114 13.95 -2.37 1.36
N VAL A 115 12.67 -2.74 1.36
CA VAL A 115 12.22 -4.07 1.78
C VAL A 115 12.85 -5.17 0.92
N TYR A 116 12.83 -5.01 -0.39
CA TYR A 116 13.46 -5.96 -1.31
C TYR A 116 14.97 -6.05 -1.08
N ARG A 117 15.64 -4.91 -0.94
CA ARG A 117 17.09 -4.86 -0.70
C ARG A 117 17.45 -5.48 0.63
N ALA A 118 16.76 -5.13 1.71
CA ALA A 118 16.99 -5.66 3.04
C ALA A 118 16.73 -7.17 3.12
N GLY A 119 15.67 -7.65 2.46
CA GLY A 119 15.36 -9.08 2.41
C GLY A 119 16.42 -9.90 1.71
N LEU A 120 16.97 -9.40 0.61
CA LEU A 120 18.08 -10.05 -0.10
C LEU A 120 19.38 -10.02 0.72
N GLN A 121 19.71 -8.89 1.35
CA GLN A 121 20.92 -8.73 2.17
C GLN A 121 20.87 -9.53 3.47
N ALA A 122 19.68 -9.89 3.94
CA ALA A 122 19.50 -10.68 5.15
C ALA A 122 19.83 -12.18 4.96
N VAL A 123 20.04 -12.64 3.72
CA VAL A 123 20.56 -13.99 3.46
C VAL A 123 22.07 -13.98 3.70
N SER A 124 22.55 -14.93 4.51
CA SER A 124 23.97 -14.96 4.86
C SER A 124 24.86 -15.21 3.64
N LEU A 125 26.02 -14.58 3.60
CA LEU A 125 27.01 -14.76 2.54
C LEU A 125 27.46 -16.22 2.42
N GLY A 126 27.46 -16.98 3.53
CA GLY A 126 27.76 -18.40 3.55
C GLY A 126 26.83 -19.23 2.65
N GLN A 127 25.57 -18.82 2.48
CA GLN A 127 24.65 -19.50 1.55
C GLN A 127 25.08 -19.33 0.09
N THR A 128 25.58 -18.13 -0.25
CA THR A 128 26.13 -17.87 -1.59
C THR A 128 27.42 -18.68 -1.82
N GLN A 129 28.31 -18.72 -0.81
CA GLN A 129 29.55 -19.47 -0.88
C GLN A 129 29.29 -20.98 -0.97
N ALA A 130 28.34 -21.49 -0.17
CA ALA A 130 27.96 -22.91 -0.22
C ALA A 130 27.36 -23.31 -1.58
N ALA A 131 26.52 -22.45 -2.16
CA ALA A 131 25.96 -22.67 -3.50
C ALA A 131 27.06 -22.74 -4.57
N LEU A 132 28.05 -21.86 -4.49
CA LEU A 132 29.22 -21.91 -5.42
C LEU A 132 30.08 -23.14 -5.20
N ALA A 133 30.33 -23.53 -3.93
CA ALA A 133 31.10 -24.74 -3.60
C ALA A 133 30.45 -26.03 -4.12
N LEU A 134 29.12 -26.06 -4.22
CA LEU A 134 28.34 -27.13 -4.83
C LEU A 134 28.33 -27.10 -6.38
N GLY A 135 29.07 -26.16 -7.00
CA GLY A 135 29.15 -26.01 -8.45
C GLY A 135 27.93 -25.37 -9.10
N LEU A 136 27.02 -24.73 -8.31
CA LEU A 136 25.87 -24.04 -8.87
C LEU A 136 26.33 -22.79 -9.61
N ARG A 137 25.81 -22.59 -10.83
CA ARG A 137 25.97 -21.32 -11.54
C ARG A 137 25.32 -20.17 -10.75
N PRO A 138 25.82 -18.91 -10.81
CA PRO A 138 25.31 -17.80 -10.02
C PRO A 138 23.79 -17.60 -10.10
N ILE A 139 23.20 -17.72 -11.29
CA ILE A 139 21.76 -17.62 -11.50
C ILE A 139 21.01 -18.75 -10.80
N ALA A 140 21.51 -19.98 -10.86
CA ALA A 140 20.93 -21.14 -10.18
C ALA A 140 21.03 -21.00 -8.66
N GLY A 141 22.17 -20.57 -8.13
CA GLY A 141 22.37 -20.26 -6.71
C GLY A 141 21.42 -19.18 -6.23
N PHE A 142 21.27 -18.11 -7.01
CA PHE A 142 20.29 -17.06 -6.70
C PHE A 142 18.86 -17.61 -6.69
N ARG A 143 18.43 -18.28 -7.76
CA ARG A 143 17.04 -18.75 -7.92
C ARG A 143 16.65 -19.84 -6.91
N TYR A 144 17.53 -20.80 -6.63
CA TYR A 144 17.18 -21.97 -5.83
C TYR A 144 17.61 -21.89 -4.37
N VAL A 145 18.59 -21.02 -4.02
CA VAL A 145 19.10 -20.92 -2.65
C VAL A 145 18.77 -19.56 -2.04
N ILE A 146 19.13 -18.45 -2.69
CA ILE A 146 19.03 -17.12 -2.10
C ILE A 146 17.60 -16.60 -2.15
N LEU A 147 16.97 -16.58 -3.33
CA LEU A 147 15.64 -16.01 -3.54
C LEU A 147 14.56 -16.63 -2.64
N PRO A 148 14.48 -17.99 -2.48
CA PRO A 148 13.48 -18.57 -1.58
C PRO A 148 13.67 -18.17 -0.11
N GLN A 149 14.91 -17.96 0.33
CA GLN A 149 15.21 -17.52 1.68
C GLN A 149 14.88 -16.02 1.86
N ALA A 150 15.20 -15.18 0.87
CA ALA A 150 14.87 -13.76 0.86
C ALA A 150 13.36 -13.55 0.87
N LEU A 151 12.59 -14.29 0.05
CA LEU A 151 11.13 -14.17 -0.04
C LEU A 151 10.43 -14.41 1.29
N LYS A 152 10.92 -15.34 2.11
CA LYS A 152 10.37 -15.59 3.46
C LYS A 152 10.42 -14.35 4.36
N ARG A 153 11.36 -13.45 4.13
CA ARG A 153 11.51 -12.19 4.89
C ARG A 153 10.83 -11.02 4.20
N ILE A 154 10.81 -11.00 2.88
CA ILE A 154 10.20 -9.95 2.07
C ILE A 154 8.67 -10.00 2.18
N LEU A 155 8.05 -11.18 2.05
CA LEU A 155 6.59 -11.31 1.98
C LEU A 155 5.85 -10.76 3.22
N PRO A 156 6.28 -11.04 4.48
CA PRO A 156 5.64 -10.44 5.65
C PRO A 156 5.77 -8.91 5.67
N ALA A 157 6.95 -8.38 5.31
CA ALA A 157 7.17 -6.94 5.25
C ALA A 157 6.28 -6.27 4.18
N LEU A 158 6.12 -6.89 3.00
CA LEU A 158 5.19 -6.43 1.97
C LEU A 158 3.75 -6.42 2.49
N GLY A 159 3.34 -7.44 3.24
CA GLY A 159 2.02 -7.50 3.87
C GLY A 159 1.79 -6.35 4.85
N ASN A 160 2.79 -5.98 5.65
CA ASN A 160 2.71 -4.83 6.55
C ASN A 160 2.55 -3.50 5.78
N TYR A 161 3.24 -3.34 4.65
CA TYR A 161 3.06 -2.15 3.80
C TYR A 161 1.71 -2.12 3.09
N LEU A 162 1.13 -3.27 2.73
CA LEU A 162 -0.25 -3.33 2.22
C LEU A 162 -1.24 -2.77 3.25
N ILE A 163 -1.08 -3.13 4.54
CA ILE A 163 -1.88 -2.57 5.64
C ILE A 163 -1.65 -1.06 5.77
N SER A 164 -0.40 -0.60 5.68
CA SER A 164 -0.07 0.82 5.75
C SER A 164 -0.73 1.62 4.63
N ILE A 165 -0.66 1.14 3.39
CA ILE A 165 -1.33 1.76 2.23
C ILE A 165 -2.84 1.89 2.50
N SER A 166 -3.49 0.85 3.02
CA SER A 166 -4.93 0.90 3.29
C SER A 166 -5.32 2.00 4.29
N LYS A 167 -4.42 2.36 5.21
CA LYS A 167 -4.61 3.44 6.19
C LYS A 167 -4.34 4.82 5.62
N ASP A 168 -3.59 4.92 4.52
CA ASP A 168 -3.30 6.18 3.84
C ASP A 168 -4.31 6.49 2.71
N VAL A 169 -5.11 5.50 2.28
CA VAL A 169 -6.21 5.73 1.30
C VAL A 169 -7.14 6.86 1.69
N PRO A 170 -7.50 7.11 2.97
CA PRO A 170 -8.30 8.27 3.38
C PRO A 170 -7.79 9.62 2.88
N LEU A 171 -6.49 9.78 2.67
CA LEU A 171 -5.92 10.99 2.09
C LEU A 171 -6.43 11.28 0.67
N LEU A 172 -6.88 10.26 -0.05
CA LEU A 172 -7.43 10.41 -1.40
C LEU A 172 -8.79 11.14 -1.42
N GLY A 173 -9.43 11.29 -0.27
CA GLY A 173 -10.65 12.09 -0.12
C GLY A 173 -10.49 13.56 -0.55
N VAL A 174 -9.26 14.10 -0.50
CA VAL A 174 -8.97 15.50 -0.91
C VAL A 174 -9.08 15.70 -2.43
N VAL A 175 -8.98 14.64 -3.22
CA VAL A 175 -9.21 14.63 -4.67
C VAL A 175 -10.55 14.00 -5.03
N ALA A 176 -11.52 14.11 -4.11
CA ALA A 176 -12.92 13.70 -4.26
C ALA A 176 -13.13 12.18 -4.51
N ILE A 177 -12.21 11.32 -4.10
CA ILE A 177 -12.42 9.87 -4.14
C ILE A 177 -13.36 9.50 -2.99
N LEU A 178 -14.46 8.81 -3.33
CA LEU A 178 -15.49 8.36 -2.39
C LEU A 178 -15.06 7.03 -1.73
N GLU A 179 -13.94 7.07 -1.02
CA GLU A 179 -13.50 5.99 -0.17
C GLU A 179 -14.24 5.99 1.19
N LEU A 180 -14.00 4.99 2.03
CA LEU A 180 -14.79 4.74 3.24
C LEU A 180 -14.89 5.95 4.17
N LEU A 181 -13.77 6.62 4.51
CA LEU A 181 -13.78 7.76 5.43
C LEU A 181 -14.44 8.98 4.82
N ASN A 182 -14.18 9.28 3.53
CA ASN A 182 -14.78 10.41 2.85
C ASN A 182 -16.29 10.24 2.71
N VAL A 183 -16.76 9.02 2.41
CA VAL A 183 -18.19 8.68 2.42
C VAL A 183 -18.81 8.93 3.80
N ALA A 184 -18.18 8.45 4.88
CA ALA A 184 -18.67 8.67 6.24
C ALA A 184 -18.73 10.16 6.59
N ARG A 185 -17.70 10.94 6.19
CA ARG A 185 -17.67 12.39 6.39
C ARG A 185 -18.79 13.08 5.65
N ILE A 186 -19.03 12.77 4.38
CA ILE A 186 -20.11 13.37 3.59
C ILE A 186 -21.49 13.06 4.18
N ILE A 187 -21.68 11.87 4.75
CA ILE A 187 -22.93 11.54 5.47
C ILE A 187 -23.05 12.45 6.70
N GLY A 188 -22.00 12.57 7.50
CA GLY A 188 -21.96 13.46 8.66
C GLY A 188 -22.23 14.92 8.31
N ASP A 189 -21.62 15.45 7.24
CA ASP A 189 -21.83 16.80 6.73
C ASP A 189 -23.32 17.07 6.37
N ARG A 190 -24.00 16.04 5.87
CA ARG A 190 -25.42 16.17 5.42
C ARG A 190 -26.45 15.94 6.51
N THR A 191 -26.10 15.16 7.54
CA THR A 191 -27.01 14.79 8.64
C THR A 191 -26.73 15.58 9.92
N TYR A 192 -25.58 16.29 9.97
CA TYR A 192 -25.04 16.92 11.18
C TYR A 192 -24.77 15.92 12.33
N ASP A 193 -24.81 14.60 12.03
CA ASP A 193 -24.40 13.52 12.93
C ASP A 193 -23.09 12.90 12.40
N TYR A 194 -21.97 13.29 13.01
CA TYR A 194 -20.66 12.72 12.71
C TYR A 194 -20.34 11.48 13.54
N PHE A 195 -21.02 11.33 14.71
CA PHE A 195 -20.71 10.24 15.62
C PHE A 195 -20.97 8.87 14.99
N THR A 196 -22.18 8.69 14.46
CA THR A 196 -22.59 7.38 13.89
C THR A 196 -21.75 6.98 12.68
N PRO A 197 -21.65 7.77 11.58
CA PRO A 197 -20.92 7.36 10.40
C PRO A 197 -19.40 7.23 10.61
N LEU A 198 -18.77 8.13 11.39
CA LEU A 198 -17.34 8.04 11.66
C LEU A 198 -16.98 6.88 12.58
N THR A 199 -17.81 6.58 13.59
CA THR A 199 -17.62 5.41 14.44
C THR A 199 -17.74 4.12 13.63
N MET A 200 -18.74 4.01 12.75
CA MET A 200 -18.88 2.85 11.87
C MET A 200 -17.70 2.71 10.91
N ALA A 201 -17.25 3.79 10.29
CA ALA A 201 -16.08 3.77 9.43
C ALA A 201 -14.82 3.33 10.19
N GLY A 202 -14.62 3.83 11.41
CA GLY A 202 -13.52 3.42 12.29
C GLY A 202 -13.55 1.94 12.63
N LEU A 203 -14.73 1.39 12.96
CA LEU A 203 -14.91 -0.04 13.22
C LEU A 203 -14.62 -0.89 11.98
N ILE A 204 -15.09 -0.47 10.81
CA ILE A 204 -14.81 -1.15 9.53
C ILE A 204 -13.30 -1.15 9.23
N TYR A 205 -12.60 -0.01 9.42
CA TYR A 205 -11.14 0.07 9.27
C TYR A 205 -10.41 -0.82 10.27
N LEU A 206 -10.89 -0.90 11.51
CA LEU A 206 -10.32 -1.79 12.53
C LEU A 206 -10.45 -3.26 12.11
N ILE A 207 -11.65 -3.69 11.68
CA ILE A 207 -11.89 -5.04 11.19
C ILE A 207 -10.99 -5.35 9.99
N LEU A 208 -10.92 -4.45 9.02
CA LEU A 208 -10.04 -4.58 7.84
C LEU A 208 -8.58 -4.75 8.26
N SER A 209 -8.08 -3.88 9.15
CA SER A 209 -6.69 -3.93 9.62
C SER A 209 -6.38 -5.21 10.38
N LEU A 210 -7.30 -5.68 11.23
CA LEU A 210 -7.14 -6.94 11.99
C LEU A 210 -7.16 -8.15 11.06
N ALA A 211 -8.04 -8.18 10.06
CA ALA A 211 -8.09 -9.24 9.06
C ALA A 211 -6.78 -9.31 8.25
N CYS A 212 -6.29 -8.17 7.76
CA CYS A 212 -5.01 -8.10 7.05
C CYS A 212 -3.83 -8.52 7.96
N ALA A 213 -3.79 -8.07 9.22
CA ALA A 213 -2.75 -8.45 10.17
C ALA A 213 -2.78 -9.95 10.50
N ALA A 214 -3.97 -10.57 10.55
CA ALA A 214 -4.09 -12.02 10.72
C ALA A 214 -3.51 -12.77 9.51
N LEU A 215 -3.79 -12.32 8.28
CA LEU A 215 -3.22 -12.89 7.06
C LEU A 215 -1.68 -12.80 7.05
N VAL A 216 -1.12 -11.64 7.42
CA VAL A 216 0.34 -11.44 7.50
C VAL A 216 0.96 -12.40 8.52
N ARG A 217 0.36 -12.54 9.70
CA ARG A 217 0.82 -13.48 10.74
C ARG A 217 0.81 -14.94 10.25
N CYS A 218 -0.19 -15.36 9.49
CA CYS A 218 -0.22 -16.69 8.88
C CYS A 218 0.96 -16.91 7.91
N LEU A 219 1.43 -15.87 7.22
CA LEU A 219 2.61 -15.93 6.36
C LEU A 219 3.92 -16.02 7.15
N GLU A 220 3.98 -15.40 8.35
CA GLU A 220 5.14 -15.39 9.23
C GLU A 220 5.35 -16.73 9.96
N GLN A 221 4.26 -17.43 10.34
CA GLN A 221 4.28 -18.64 11.16
C GLN A 221 4.78 -19.90 10.42
N ARG A 222 5.20 -19.80 9.16
CA ARG A 222 5.87 -20.93 8.50
C ARG A 222 7.19 -21.22 9.22
N PRO A 223 7.40 -22.45 9.74
CA PRO A 223 8.49 -22.78 10.67
C PRO A 223 9.84 -22.35 10.10
N GLN A 224 10.54 -21.51 10.85
CA GLN A 224 11.96 -21.31 10.61
C GLN A 224 12.67 -22.56 11.17
N PRO A 225 13.58 -23.21 10.43
CA PRO A 225 14.39 -24.27 11.00
C PRO A 225 15.17 -23.72 12.19
N PRO A 226 15.40 -24.52 13.24
CA PRO A 226 16.12 -24.10 14.44
C PRO A 226 17.49 -23.54 14.03
N ARG A 227 17.86 -22.41 14.63
CA ARG A 227 19.19 -21.84 14.49
C ARG A 227 20.17 -22.79 15.17
N SER A 228 20.97 -23.49 14.36
CA SER A 228 22.16 -24.23 14.81
C SER A 228 23.32 -23.26 15.00
#